data_ffd376ea2b3ca9d594899ff94fb17908
#
_entry.id   ffd376ea2b3ca9d594899ff94fb17908
#
_cell.length_a   1.000
_cell.length_b   1.000
_cell.length_c   1.000
_cell.angle_alpha   90.00
_cell.angle_beta   90.00
_cell.angle_gamma   90.00
#
_symmetry.space_group_name_H-M   'P 1'
#
loop_
_entity.id
_entity.type
_entity.pdbx_description
1 polymer ?
#
loop_
_entity_poly.entity_id
_entity_poly.type
_entity_poly.pdbx_seq_one_letter_code
_entity_poly.pdbx_strand_id
1 'polypeptide(L)'
;MVTVSWRWWVGLIWASCFSSLPALAQIDPVKRELIQVGYNASFEGHAPLSAYAFYYRNQPDFLRTNLTLRVAMAPTYLDSELGIHGVLDDLTDVGIGVAGGGYADSYNEIRQGKFLPDESFDGFGGGVNLSLYHLFNPGYLIPLNGVLRGTMRYATYADASQTASNFRLPHSMGIFDVRTGLRWGGREPTLFPSLAMELSVWYEGEFRSEADKYGLNLDRRIEPRSHLFWGEAYLAYKLPKLGHSFSINITAGTSIEADRLSAFRLGGFLPLVAEYPLSLPGYYYQELSAERFALLGATYTVPLDSHARWNVTVTAATAFVDYLSGFEQPGQSHSGVGAGVFYTSRTWRVMVDYGYGIDAVRSGGRGAHSIGLLLQLDLEPAREAFFKAEPPGRWRGLERVLGVFGD
;
A
#
# COMPACT_ATOMS: atom_id res chain seq x y z
N MET A 1 -6.74 43.15 -25.84
CA MET A 1 -5.66 42.46 -25.08
C MET A 1 -6.00 42.56 -23.61
N VAL A 2 -6.61 41.53 -23.04
CA VAL A 2 -6.97 41.50 -21.61
C VAL A 2 -5.93 40.65 -20.91
N THR A 3 -5.05 41.29 -20.17
CA THR A 3 -4.06 40.64 -19.33
C THR A 3 -4.76 40.09 -18.07
N VAL A 4 -5.11 38.81 -18.08
CA VAL A 4 -5.59 38.13 -16.88
C VAL A 4 -4.40 37.90 -15.98
N SER A 5 -4.33 38.62 -14.85
CA SER A 5 -3.23 38.56 -13.91
C SER A 5 -3.22 37.23 -13.15
N TRP A 6 -2.10 36.57 -13.15
CA TRP A 6 -1.79 35.30 -12.48
C TRP A 6 -2.03 35.30 -10.96
N ARG A 7 -2.24 36.46 -10.38
CA ARG A 7 -2.46 36.67 -8.93
C ARG A 7 -3.79 36.09 -8.42
N TRP A 8 -4.78 35.84 -9.27
CA TRP A 8 -6.08 35.29 -8.87
C TRP A 8 -6.08 33.77 -8.71
N TRP A 9 -5.16 33.04 -9.37
CA TRP A 9 -5.07 31.60 -9.28
C TRP A 9 -4.41 31.12 -7.98
N VAL A 10 -3.47 31.88 -7.44
CA VAL A 10 -2.83 31.60 -6.15
C VAL A 10 -3.79 31.82 -4.99
N GLY A 11 -4.71 32.80 -5.08
CA GLY A 11 -5.70 33.08 -4.04
C GLY A 11 -6.82 32.05 -3.93
N LEU A 12 -7.17 31.34 -5.02
CA LEU A 12 -8.22 30.31 -5.03
C LEU A 12 -7.78 28.97 -4.44
N ILE A 13 -6.48 28.68 -4.48
CA ILE A 13 -5.89 27.49 -3.86
C ILE A 13 -5.86 27.64 -2.33
N TRP A 14 -5.79 28.88 -1.81
CA TRP A 14 -5.74 29.16 -0.37
C TRP A 14 -7.09 29.18 0.34
N ALA A 15 -8.21 29.28 -0.39
CA ALA A 15 -9.53 29.48 0.22
C ALA A 15 -10.30 28.18 0.56
N SER A 16 -9.84 27.01 0.13
CA SER A 16 -10.54 25.73 0.35
C SER A 16 -9.96 24.84 1.46
N CYS A 17 -8.97 25.31 2.22
CA CYS A 17 -8.27 24.52 3.23
C CYS A 17 -8.63 24.84 4.69
N PHE A 18 -9.81 25.37 4.96
CA PHE A 18 -10.27 25.62 6.34
C PHE A 18 -11.07 24.44 6.92
N SER A 19 -10.41 23.36 7.19
CA SER A 19 -10.71 22.50 8.32
C SER A 19 -9.40 22.26 9.08
N SER A 20 -9.18 23.03 10.13
CA SER A 20 -8.06 22.87 11.04
C SER A 20 -8.23 21.55 11.83
N LEU A 21 -7.77 20.45 11.24
CA LEU A 21 -7.47 19.27 12.03
C LEU A 21 -6.23 19.59 12.89
N PRO A 22 -6.23 19.27 14.17
CA PRO A 22 -5.04 19.42 14.98
C PRO A 22 -3.91 18.62 14.30
N ALA A 23 -2.79 19.31 14.03
CA ALA A 23 -1.59 18.66 13.51
C ALA A 23 -0.99 17.82 14.64
N LEU A 24 -1.40 16.57 14.73
CA LEU A 24 -0.82 15.58 15.63
C LEU A 24 0.35 14.91 14.93
N ALA A 25 1.39 14.57 15.68
CA ALA A 25 2.45 13.73 15.19
C ALA A 25 1.85 12.40 14.71
N GLN A 26 2.29 11.88 13.63
CA GLN A 26 1.76 10.95 12.65
C GLN A 26 1.04 9.65 13.10
N ILE A 27 0.47 9.61 14.26
CA ILE A 27 -0.54 8.62 14.62
C ILE A 27 -1.87 9.18 14.10
N ASP A 28 -2.53 8.46 13.17
CA ASP A 28 -3.77 8.89 12.53
C ASP A 28 -4.78 9.36 13.62
N PRO A 29 -5.14 10.65 13.67
CA PRO A 29 -6.04 11.15 14.71
C PRO A 29 -7.50 10.73 14.46
N VAL A 30 -7.78 10.15 13.30
CA VAL A 30 -9.12 9.80 12.90
C VAL A 30 -9.44 8.38 13.30
N LYS A 31 -10.52 8.23 14.07
CA LYS A 31 -11.08 6.92 14.37
C LYS A 31 -11.56 6.24 13.11
N ARG A 32 -11.07 5.02 12.84
CA ARG A 32 -11.42 4.22 11.68
C ARG A 32 -11.63 2.76 12.08
N GLU A 33 -12.61 2.13 11.48
CA GLU A 33 -12.82 0.71 11.60
C GLU A 33 -13.39 0.19 10.28
N LEU A 34 -12.64 -0.69 9.61
CA LEU A 34 -12.99 -1.13 8.27
C LEU A 34 -12.47 -2.55 7.96
N ILE A 35 -13.10 -3.18 6.99
CA ILE A 35 -12.62 -4.40 6.35
C ILE A 35 -12.23 -4.05 4.91
N GLN A 36 -11.09 -4.54 4.46
CA GLN A 36 -10.63 -4.38 3.08
C GLN A 36 -10.30 -5.75 2.50
N VAL A 37 -10.68 -5.94 1.24
CA VAL A 37 -10.36 -7.11 0.42
C VAL A 37 -9.85 -6.63 -0.92
N GLY A 38 -8.74 -7.20 -1.38
CA GLY A 38 -8.19 -6.97 -2.70
C GLY A 38 -7.84 -8.28 -3.38
N TYR A 39 -8.08 -8.34 -4.67
CA TYR A 39 -7.71 -9.46 -5.53
C TYR A 39 -7.25 -8.94 -6.87
N ASN A 40 -6.16 -9.48 -7.40
CA ASN A 40 -5.66 -9.16 -8.72
C ASN A 40 -5.27 -10.46 -9.44
N ALA A 41 -5.81 -10.67 -10.63
CA ALA A 41 -5.56 -11.86 -11.44
C ALA A 41 -5.10 -11.47 -12.85
N SER A 42 -4.13 -12.17 -13.39
CA SER A 42 -3.72 -12.08 -14.79
C SER A 42 -4.46 -13.12 -15.62
N PHE A 43 -4.77 -12.78 -16.88
CA PHE A 43 -5.40 -13.72 -17.81
C PHE A 43 -4.36 -14.59 -18.56
N GLU A 44 -3.12 -14.11 -18.67
CA GLU A 44 -2.05 -14.83 -19.34
C GLU A 44 -1.05 -15.42 -18.33
N GLY A 45 -0.64 -16.67 -18.61
CA GLY A 45 0.32 -17.40 -17.80
C GLY A 45 -0.27 -17.90 -16.47
N HIS A 46 0.61 -18.33 -15.60
CA HIS A 46 0.27 -18.77 -14.24
C HIS A 46 0.84 -17.76 -13.25
N ALA A 47 0.01 -16.83 -12.79
CA ALA A 47 0.39 -15.88 -11.76
C ALA A 47 0.35 -16.52 -10.36
N PRO A 48 1.20 -16.10 -9.41
CA PRO A 48 0.96 -16.42 -8.01
C PRO A 48 -0.35 -15.79 -7.52
N LEU A 49 -0.97 -16.38 -6.51
CA LEU A 49 -2.15 -15.82 -5.87
C LEU A 49 -1.83 -14.40 -5.36
N SER A 50 -2.62 -13.44 -5.80
CA SER A 50 -2.45 -12.04 -5.43
C SER A 50 -3.74 -11.52 -4.81
N ALA A 51 -3.87 -11.71 -3.51
CA ALA A 51 -5.05 -11.32 -2.73
C ALA A 51 -4.66 -10.89 -1.33
N TYR A 52 -5.47 -10.01 -0.76
CA TYR A 52 -5.45 -9.71 0.67
C TYR A 52 -6.86 -9.57 1.21
N ALA A 53 -7.01 -9.85 2.49
CA ALA A 53 -8.20 -9.51 3.25
C ALA A 53 -7.76 -9.15 4.66
N PHE A 54 -8.11 -7.95 5.14
CA PHE A 54 -7.78 -7.55 6.49
C PHE A 54 -8.84 -6.68 7.14
N TYR A 55 -8.90 -6.76 8.45
CA TYR A 55 -9.59 -5.85 9.33
C TYR A 55 -8.59 -4.78 9.78
N TYR A 56 -8.97 -3.52 9.66
CA TYR A 56 -8.19 -2.38 10.14
C TYR A 56 -8.99 -1.61 11.18
N ARG A 57 -8.32 -1.29 12.28
CA ARG A 57 -8.85 -0.41 13.33
C ARG A 57 -7.80 0.60 13.73
N ASN A 58 -8.17 1.86 13.75
CA ASN A 58 -7.44 2.94 14.37
C ASN A 58 -8.33 3.59 15.42
N GLN A 59 -7.92 3.53 16.68
CA GLN A 59 -8.70 3.97 17.84
C GLN A 59 -7.89 4.99 18.64
N PRO A 60 -8.01 6.30 18.34
CA PRO A 60 -7.56 7.36 19.23
C PRO A 60 -8.32 7.29 20.58
N ASP A 61 -7.75 7.87 21.62
CA ASP A 61 -8.28 7.86 22.98
C ASP A 61 -8.54 6.43 23.53
N PHE A 62 -7.69 5.47 23.15
CA PHE A 62 -7.80 4.08 23.60
C PHE A 62 -7.42 3.96 25.08
N LEU A 63 -8.40 3.66 25.92
CA LEU A 63 -8.28 3.58 27.39
C LEU A 63 -7.89 4.90 28.07
N ARG A 64 -7.12 5.76 27.45
CA ARG A 64 -6.70 7.10 27.92
C ARG A 64 -6.55 8.03 26.74
N THR A 65 -6.69 9.34 26.96
CA THR A 65 -6.64 10.38 25.93
C THR A 65 -5.28 10.51 25.23
N ASN A 66 -4.23 10.01 25.85
CA ASN A 66 -2.89 10.02 25.27
C ASN A 66 -2.49 8.70 24.59
N LEU A 67 -3.43 7.75 24.40
CA LEU A 67 -3.15 6.46 23.77
C LEU A 67 -3.92 6.32 22.47
N THR A 68 -3.27 5.82 21.44
CA THR A 68 -3.90 5.43 20.16
C THR A 68 -3.56 3.97 19.87
N LEU A 69 -4.57 3.13 19.66
CA LEU A 69 -4.39 1.76 19.24
C LEU A 69 -4.63 1.63 17.75
N ARG A 70 -3.64 1.16 17.01
CA ARG A 70 -3.72 0.78 15.60
C ARG A 70 -3.57 -0.74 15.48
N VAL A 71 -4.49 -1.38 14.75
CA VAL A 71 -4.45 -2.82 14.48
C VAL A 71 -4.82 -3.05 13.03
N ALA A 72 -4.01 -3.81 12.32
CA ALA A 72 -4.33 -4.41 11.02
C ALA A 72 -4.22 -5.93 11.18
N MET A 73 -5.31 -6.65 10.98
CA MET A 73 -5.38 -8.09 11.20
C MET A 73 -5.94 -8.79 9.97
N ALA A 74 -5.20 -9.74 9.46
CA ALA A 74 -5.60 -10.69 8.42
C ALA A 74 -5.74 -12.11 9.03
N PRO A 75 -6.33 -13.08 8.34
CA PRO A 75 -6.39 -14.46 8.82
C PRO A 75 -5.02 -15.06 9.15
N THR A 76 -3.97 -14.59 8.48
CA THR A 76 -2.61 -15.14 8.60
C THR A 76 -1.59 -14.11 9.11
N TYR A 77 -1.98 -12.85 9.34
CA TYR A 77 -1.06 -11.78 9.67
C TYR A 77 -1.67 -10.76 10.64
N LEU A 78 -0.87 -10.29 11.59
CA LEU A 78 -1.19 -9.20 12.50
C LEU A 78 -0.11 -8.11 12.39
N ASP A 79 -0.53 -6.85 12.30
CA ASP A 79 0.30 -5.67 12.59
C ASP A 79 -0.45 -4.79 13.58
N SER A 80 0.18 -4.48 14.70
CA SER A 80 -0.42 -3.65 15.74
C SER A 80 0.59 -2.70 16.34
N GLU A 81 0.12 -1.51 16.72
CA GLU A 81 0.93 -0.51 17.40
C GLU A 81 0.08 0.24 18.43
N LEU A 82 0.60 0.36 19.64
CA LEU A 82 0.09 1.26 20.66
C LEU A 82 0.93 2.53 20.64
N GLY A 83 0.35 3.61 20.18
CA GLY A 83 0.93 4.95 20.17
C GLY A 83 0.68 5.65 21.51
N ILE A 84 1.69 6.32 22.03
CA ILE A 84 1.67 7.07 23.29
C ILE A 84 2.06 8.50 22.97
N HIS A 85 1.10 9.42 23.08
CA HIS A 85 1.30 10.83 22.80
C HIS A 85 2.02 11.54 23.96
N GLY A 86 2.88 12.48 23.63
CA GLY A 86 3.48 13.39 24.58
C GLY A 86 4.45 12.73 25.58
N VAL A 87 5.16 11.67 25.19
CA VAL A 87 6.10 10.96 26.09
C VAL A 87 7.37 11.74 26.34
N LEU A 88 7.93 12.32 25.30
CA LEU A 88 9.17 13.10 25.37
C LEU A 88 8.87 14.61 25.42
N ASP A 89 7.98 15.06 24.57
CA ASP A 89 7.43 16.40 24.49
C ASP A 89 6.06 16.35 23.76
N ASP A 90 5.34 17.48 23.72
CA ASP A 90 4.00 17.57 23.11
C ASP A 90 3.99 17.31 21.59
N LEU A 91 5.15 17.25 20.94
CA LEU A 91 5.34 17.07 19.50
C LEU A 91 5.89 15.69 19.14
N THR A 92 6.18 14.85 20.15
CA THR A 92 6.85 13.56 19.95
C THR A 92 6.03 12.42 20.53
N ASP A 93 5.63 11.49 19.64
CA ASP A 93 4.90 10.30 20.00
C ASP A 93 5.80 9.07 19.91
N VAL A 94 5.56 8.12 20.80
CA VAL A 94 6.23 6.82 20.82
C VAL A 94 5.23 5.73 20.49
N GLY A 95 5.58 4.81 19.60
CA GLY A 95 4.79 3.62 19.27
C GLY A 95 5.48 2.35 19.72
N ILE A 96 4.75 1.43 20.30
CA ILE A 96 5.23 0.07 20.63
C ILE A 96 4.29 -0.91 19.97
N GLY A 97 4.82 -1.87 19.21
CA GLY A 97 3.97 -2.78 18.46
C GLY A 97 4.51 -4.19 18.32
N VAL A 98 3.63 -5.06 17.83
CA VAL A 98 3.94 -6.42 17.41
C VAL A 98 3.41 -6.65 16.01
N ALA A 99 4.18 -7.37 15.19
CA ALA A 99 3.78 -7.70 13.84
C ALA A 99 4.27 -9.08 13.45
N GLY A 100 3.57 -9.74 12.54
CA GLY A 100 3.97 -11.03 11.98
C GLY A 100 2.81 -11.99 11.78
N GLY A 101 3.14 -13.19 11.37
CA GLY A 101 2.15 -14.23 11.15
C GLY A 101 2.58 -15.26 10.10
N GLY A 102 1.63 -16.06 9.65
CA GLY A 102 1.82 -17.00 8.56
C GLY A 102 1.95 -16.27 7.23
N TYR A 103 2.81 -16.77 6.36
CA TYR A 103 3.09 -16.23 5.03
C TYR A 103 3.66 -14.80 5.00
N ALA A 104 4.06 -14.24 6.16
CA ALA A 104 4.59 -12.87 6.27
C ALA A 104 5.91 -12.67 5.51
N ASP A 105 6.72 -13.71 5.43
CA ASP A 105 8.02 -13.74 4.77
C ASP A 105 8.05 -14.68 3.54
N SER A 106 6.88 -15.01 2.97
CA SER A 106 6.79 -15.85 1.77
C SER A 106 7.36 -15.15 0.55
N TYR A 107 8.00 -15.93 -0.33
CA TYR A 107 8.64 -15.43 -1.53
C TYR A 107 8.14 -16.16 -2.78
N ASN A 108 7.69 -15.38 -3.77
CA ASN A 108 7.33 -15.85 -5.09
C ASN A 108 8.41 -15.47 -6.10
N GLU A 109 9.08 -16.45 -6.71
CA GLU A 109 10.05 -16.21 -7.76
C GLU A 109 9.34 -15.96 -9.10
N ILE A 110 9.52 -14.75 -9.65
CA ILE A 110 8.99 -14.39 -10.96
C ILE A 110 10.15 -13.86 -11.80
N ARG A 111 10.44 -14.53 -12.91
CA ARG A 111 11.49 -14.13 -13.84
C ARG A 111 10.95 -14.05 -15.26
N GLN A 112 11.21 -12.95 -15.96
CA GLN A 112 10.81 -12.73 -17.35
C GLN A 112 9.31 -13.00 -17.59
N GLY A 113 8.46 -12.52 -16.67
CA GLY A 113 7.00 -12.70 -16.76
C GLY A 113 6.50 -14.12 -16.52
N LYS A 114 7.33 -15.01 -15.98
CA LYS A 114 7.00 -16.39 -15.62
C LYS A 114 7.13 -16.59 -14.11
N PHE A 115 6.07 -17.05 -13.47
CA PHE A 115 6.11 -17.52 -12.10
C PHE A 115 6.74 -18.91 -12.04
N LEU A 116 7.66 -19.11 -11.11
CA LEU A 116 8.42 -20.33 -10.88
C LEU A 116 8.07 -20.90 -9.49
N PRO A 117 7.00 -21.66 -9.39
CA PRO A 117 6.54 -22.20 -8.11
C PRO A 117 7.51 -23.20 -7.49
N ASP A 118 8.31 -23.87 -8.30
CA ASP A 118 9.37 -24.80 -7.90
C ASP A 118 10.56 -24.10 -7.21
N GLU A 119 10.68 -22.78 -7.38
CA GLU A 119 11.70 -21.92 -6.78
C GLU A 119 11.11 -20.92 -5.77
N SER A 120 9.85 -21.08 -5.42
CA SER A 120 9.12 -20.26 -4.46
C SER A 120 8.92 -21.00 -3.14
N PHE A 121 8.73 -20.27 -2.04
CA PHE A 121 8.60 -20.88 -0.72
C PHE A 121 7.73 -20.04 0.21
N ASP A 122 7.20 -20.69 1.23
CA ASP A 122 6.44 -20.03 2.28
C ASP A 122 7.37 -19.55 3.39
N GLY A 123 7.02 -18.40 3.99
CA GLY A 123 7.78 -17.83 5.09
C GLY A 123 6.85 -17.35 6.21
N PHE A 124 7.32 -17.51 7.43
CA PHE A 124 6.60 -17.17 8.66
C PHE A 124 7.49 -16.25 9.47
N GLY A 125 6.95 -15.12 9.91
CA GLY A 125 7.71 -14.16 10.65
C GLY A 125 6.91 -13.55 11.79
N GLY A 126 7.63 -13.05 12.79
CA GLY A 126 7.03 -12.32 13.89
C GLY A 126 8.07 -11.53 14.65
N GLY A 127 7.67 -10.39 15.17
CA GLY A 127 8.58 -9.49 15.85
C GLY A 127 7.89 -8.37 16.61
N VAL A 128 8.72 -7.54 17.20
CA VAL A 128 8.32 -6.35 17.96
C VAL A 128 8.91 -5.11 17.29
N ASN A 129 8.21 -4.00 17.40
CA ASN A 129 8.71 -2.72 16.90
C ASN A 129 8.59 -1.61 17.94
N LEU A 130 9.49 -0.65 17.81
CA LEU A 130 9.49 0.61 18.52
C LEU A 130 9.54 1.73 17.50
N SER A 131 8.62 2.67 17.60
CA SER A 131 8.50 3.79 16.67
C SER A 131 8.59 5.12 17.41
N LEU A 132 9.19 6.11 16.78
CA LEU A 132 9.23 7.50 17.20
C LEU A 132 8.66 8.36 16.05
N TYR A 133 7.72 9.21 16.39
CA TYR A 133 7.10 10.17 15.46
C TYR A 133 7.29 11.58 16.01
N HIS A 134 7.84 12.49 15.20
CA HIS A 134 8.06 13.86 15.61
C HIS A 134 7.47 14.85 14.61
N LEU A 135 6.72 15.82 15.11
CA LEU A 135 6.16 16.92 14.31
C LEU A 135 7.11 18.12 14.36
N PHE A 136 7.77 18.43 13.22
CA PHE A 136 8.76 19.52 13.13
C PHE A 136 8.16 20.91 13.00
N ASN A 137 6.94 21.03 12.50
CA ASN A 137 6.34 22.32 12.15
C ASN A 137 4.92 22.49 12.74
N PRO A 138 4.79 22.51 14.08
CA PRO A 138 3.49 22.71 14.73
C PRO A 138 2.87 24.06 14.29
N GLY A 139 1.58 24.06 14.04
CA GLY A 139 0.85 25.27 13.59
C GLY A 139 0.85 25.51 12.08
N TYR A 140 1.54 24.73 11.28
CA TYR A 140 1.42 24.78 9.82
C TYR A 140 0.29 23.87 9.34
N LEU A 141 -0.40 24.28 8.27
CA LEU A 141 -1.53 23.55 7.69
C LEU A 141 -1.12 22.15 7.17
N ILE A 142 0.08 22.03 6.65
CA ILE A 142 0.61 20.77 6.13
C ILE A 142 1.72 20.31 7.07
N PRO A 143 1.52 19.21 7.80
CA PRO A 143 2.48 18.73 8.79
C PRO A 143 3.75 18.19 8.12
N LEU A 144 4.91 18.47 8.73
CA LEU A 144 6.18 17.82 8.43
C LEU A 144 6.52 16.90 9.60
N ASN A 145 6.48 15.61 9.33
CA ASN A 145 6.73 14.58 10.33
C ASN A 145 8.05 13.87 10.05
N GLY A 146 8.80 13.58 11.11
CA GLY A 146 9.89 12.62 11.11
C GLY A 146 9.45 11.30 11.69
N VAL A 147 9.92 10.21 11.14
CA VAL A 147 9.64 8.85 11.59
C VAL A 147 10.95 8.10 11.78
N LEU A 148 11.08 7.43 12.91
CA LEU A 148 12.13 6.44 13.15
C LEU A 148 11.46 5.20 13.71
N ARG A 149 11.63 4.05 13.06
CA ARG A 149 11.10 2.76 13.50
C ARG A 149 12.17 1.71 13.48
N GLY A 150 12.36 1.02 14.60
CA GLY A 150 13.17 -0.17 14.71
C GLY A 150 12.29 -1.39 14.89
N THR A 151 12.53 -2.46 14.14
CA THR A 151 11.81 -3.73 14.23
C THR A 151 12.79 -4.86 14.44
N MET A 152 12.59 -5.68 15.47
CA MET A 152 13.30 -6.94 15.67
C MET A 152 12.33 -8.08 15.35
N ARG A 153 12.63 -8.88 14.34
CA ARG A 153 11.79 -10.01 13.90
C ARG A 153 12.61 -11.29 13.73
N TYR A 154 11.94 -12.41 13.77
CA TYR A 154 12.50 -13.72 13.46
C TYR A 154 11.71 -14.32 12.30
N ALA A 155 12.41 -14.74 11.25
CA ALA A 155 11.83 -15.34 10.05
C ALA A 155 12.20 -16.82 9.97
N THR A 156 11.23 -17.63 9.58
CA THR A 156 11.38 -19.07 9.30
C THR A 156 10.77 -19.40 7.96
N TYR A 157 11.30 -20.41 7.27
CA TYR A 157 10.89 -20.75 5.91
C TYR A 157 10.49 -22.22 5.81
N ALA A 158 9.53 -22.52 4.94
CA ALA A 158 9.03 -23.84 4.66
C ALA A 158 8.77 -24.03 3.16
N ASP A 159 8.77 -25.27 2.69
CA ASP A 159 8.38 -25.58 1.33
C ASP A 159 6.92 -25.18 1.10
N ALA A 160 6.65 -24.44 0.03
CA ALA A 160 5.32 -24.30 -0.52
C ALA A 160 4.88 -25.58 -1.24
N SER A 161 3.63 -25.68 -1.61
CA SER A 161 3.07 -26.91 -2.20
C SER A 161 3.76 -27.40 -3.48
N GLN A 162 4.49 -26.53 -4.17
CA GLN A 162 5.15 -26.82 -5.45
C GLN A 162 6.67 -26.56 -5.41
N THR A 163 7.25 -26.24 -4.26
CA THR A 163 8.70 -26.09 -4.09
C THR A 163 9.41 -27.37 -4.49
N ALA A 164 10.45 -27.26 -5.31
CA ALA A 164 11.21 -28.43 -5.76
C ALA A 164 11.92 -29.10 -4.58
N SER A 165 11.91 -30.44 -4.54
CA SER A 165 12.51 -31.22 -3.44
C SER A 165 14.01 -31.03 -3.27
N ASN A 166 14.70 -30.54 -4.31
CA ASN A 166 16.12 -30.20 -4.28
C ASN A 166 16.39 -28.69 -4.10
N PHE A 167 15.34 -27.90 -3.86
CA PHE A 167 15.47 -26.50 -3.52
C PHE A 167 15.85 -26.38 -2.04
N ARG A 168 17.00 -25.77 -1.76
CA ARG A 168 17.38 -25.49 -0.37
C ARG A 168 16.77 -24.18 0.08
N LEU A 169 15.96 -24.23 1.12
CA LEU A 169 15.37 -23.05 1.74
C LEU A 169 16.42 -22.15 2.42
N PRO A 170 16.16 -20.85 2.57
CA PRO A 170 16.92 -20.01 3.47
C PRO A 170 16.90 -20.56 4.90
N HIS A 171 17.97 -20.36 5.66
CA HIS A 171 17.94 -20.67 7.08
C HIS A 171 17.04 -19.69 7.84
N SER A 172 16.42 -20.18 8.92
CA SER A 172 15.70 -19.32 9.85
C SER A 172 16.66 -18.31 10.48
N MET A 173 16.26 -17.03 10.55
CA MET A 173 17.16 -15.97 10.95
C MET A 173 16.47 -14.87 11.76
N GLY A 174 17.26 -14.23 12.62
CA GLY A 174 16.89 -12.94 13.23
C GLY A 174 17.16 -11.80 12.25
N ILE A 175 16.24 -10.85 12.18
CA ILE A 175 16.32 -9.68 11.31
C ILE A 175 16.07 -8.44 12.15
N PHE A 176 16.92 -7.43 12.00
CA PHE A 176 16.73 -6.12 12.57
C PHE A 176 16.55 -5.10 11.45
N ASP A 177 15.36 -4.52 11.39
CA ASP A 177 15.01 -3.50 10.41
C ASP A 177 15.02 -2.12 11.08
N VAL A 178 15.63 -1.14 10.44
CA VAL A 178 15.56 0.28 10.81
C VAL A 178 14.97 1.05 9.65
N ARG A 179 13.83 1.70 9.87
CA ARG A 179 13.21 2.58 8.89
C ARG A 179 13.17 4.01 9.44
N THR A 180 13.64 4.97 8.67
CA THR A 180 13.57 6.38 9.03
C THR A 180 13.24 7.24 7.82
N GLY A 181 12.56 8.35 8.04
CA GLY A 181 12.20 9.24 6.94
C GLY A 181 11.54 10.53 7.39
N LEU A 182 11.36 11.40 6.41
CA LEU A 182 10.62 12.64 6.53
C LEU A 182 9.40 12.58 5.62
N ARG A 183 8.24 13.00 6.13
CA ARG A 183 6.99 13.06 5.40
C ARG A 183 6.34 14.43 5.57
N TRP A 184 6.16 15.13 4.47
CA TRP A 184 5.41 16.38 4.41
C TRP A 184 4.03 16.11 3.81
N GLY A 185 2.96 16.36 4.60
CA GLY A 185 1.59 15.98 4.27
C GLY A 185 1.24 14.56 4.67
N GLY A 186 0.46 13.90 3.86
CA GLY A 186 0.01 12.53 4.08
C GLY A 186 -1.17 12.14 3.20
N ARG A 187 -1.51 10.86 3.22
CA ARG A 187 -2.60 10.24 2.50
C ARG A 187 -3.48 9.42 3.44
N GLU A 188 -4.80 9.52 3.28
CA GLU A 188 -5.72 8.68 4.03
C GLU A 188 -5.54 7.19 3.65
N PRO A 189 -5.52 6.26 4.62
CA PRO A 189 -5.42 4.82 4.36
C PRO A 189 -6.76 4.22 3.93
N THR A 190 -7.38 4.81 2.92
CA THR A 190 -8.69 4.41 2.37
C THR A 190 -8.64 4.32 0.86
N LEU A 191 -9.55 3.54 0.28
CA LEU A 191 -9.76 3.58 -1.16
C LEU A 191 -10.27 4.98 -1.56
N PHE A 192 -9.64 5.58 -2.56
CA PHE A 192 -10.03 6.86 -3.17
C PHE A 192 -10.04 8.05 -2.18
N PRO A 193 -8.90 8.47 -1.66
CA PRO A 193 -8.81 9.67 -0.83
C PRO A 193 -9.29 10.90 -1.61
N SER A 194 -10.05 11.77 -0.96
CA SER A 194 -10.65 12.95 -1.62
C SER A 194 -9.66 14.10 -1.78
N LEU A 195 -8.76 14.26 -0.84
CA LEU A 195 -7.65 15.21 -0.86
C LEU A 195 -6.46 14.57 -0.14
N ALA A 196 -5.35 14.48 -0.84
CA ALA A 196 -4.10 14.04 -0.26
C ALA A 196 -2.93 14.69 -0.98
N MET A 197 -1.95 15.11 -0.22
CA MET A 197 -0.66 15.59 -0.72
C MET A 197 0.43 15.03 0.18
N GLU A 198 1.37 14.33 -0.41
CA GLU A 198 2.52 13.80 0.30
C GLU A 198 3.79 14.04 -0.51
N LEU A 199 4.83 14.49 0.18
CA LEU A 199 6.21 14.44 -0.29
C LEU A 199 7.02 13.80 0.82
N SER A 200 7.61 12.64 0.53
CA SER A 200 8.34 11.88 1.54
C SER A 200 9.64 11.29 1.01
N VAL A 201 10.60 11.12 1.92
CA VAL A 201 11.88 10.46 1.66
C VAL A 201 12.16 9.49 2.79
N TRP A 202 12.68 8.31 2.45
CA TRP A 202 12.82 7.18 3.34
C TRP A 202 14.15 6.47 3.17
N TYR A 203 14.64 5.97 4.26
CA TYR A 203 15.70 4.98 4.34
C TYR A 203 15.20 3.77 5.10
N GLU A 204 15.53 2.58 4.63
CA GLU A 204 15.33 1.32 5.32
C GLU A 204 16.61 0.49 5.28
N GLY A 205 17.09 0.08 6.45
CA GLY A 205 18.23 -0.80 6.59
C GLY A 205 17.78 -2.11 7.19
N GLU A 206 18.06 -3.22 6.54
CA GLU A 206 17.80 -4.57 7.03
C GLU A 206 19.13 -5.23 7.39
N PHE A 207 19.24 -5.76 8.62
CA PHE A 207 20.41 -6.44 9.16
C PHE A 207 20.03 -7.85 9.59
N ARG A 208 20.65 -8.86 9.00
CA ARG A 208 20.34 -10.29 9.18
C ARG A 208 21.40 -11.00 9.98
N SER A 209 20.97 -11.93 10.86
CA SER A 209 21.89 -12.75 11.67
C SER A 209 22.60 -13.82 10.86
N GLU A 210 22.06 -14.20 9.71
CA GLU A 210 22.57 -15.25 8.81
C GLU A 210 22.79 -14.69 7.40
N ALA A 211 23.89 -15.11 6.77
CA ALA A 211 24.27 -14.76 5.42
C ALA A 211 24.65 -16.05 4.67
N ASP A 212 23.67 -16.84 4.30
CA ASP A 212 23.88 -18.16 3.73
C ASP A 212 23.43 -18.24 2.26
N LYS A 213 23.79 -19.35 1.62
CA LYS A 213 23.35 -19.68 0.27
C LYS A 213 22.14 -20.61 0.30
N TYR A 214 21.19 -20.35 -0.58
CA TYR A 214 19.98 -21.11 -0.75
C TYR A 214 19.63 -21.30 -2.25
N GLY A 215 18.52 -21.91 -2.56
CA GLY A 215 18.08 -22.13 -3.92
C GLY A 215 18.52 -23.44 -4.53
N LEU A 216 18.28 -23.60 -5.84
CA LEU A 216 18.73 -24.74 -6.61
C LEU A 216 20.28 -24.69 -6.74
N ASN A 217 20.94 -25.76 -6.29
CA ASN A 217 22.40 -25.81 -6.28
C ASN A 217 23.10 -24.67 -5.53
N LEU A 218 22.43 -24.04 -4.55
CA LEU A 218 22.96 -22.90 -3.77
C LEU A 218 23.33 -21.69 -4.66
N ASP A 219 22.53 -21.43 -5.66
CA ASP A 219 22.74 -20.39 -6.68
C ASP A 219 22.36 -18.98 -6.19
N ARG A 220 21.79 -18.89 -5.01
CA ARG A 220 21.33 -17.64 -4.39
C ARG A 220 22.05 -17.37 -3.09
N ARG A 221 22.20 -16.09 -2.77
CA ARG A 221 22.82 -15.64 -1.54
C ARG A 221 21.89 -14.69 -0.80
N ILE A 222 21.87 -14.81 0.53
CA ILE A 222 21.31 -13.83 1.43
C ILE A 222 22.41 -12.84 1.77
N GLU A 223 22.18 -11.58 1.50
CA GLU A 223 23.09 -10.52 1.93
C GLU A 223 22.90 -10.25 3.43
N PRO A 224 23.98 -10.08 4.20
CA PRO A 224 23.88 -9.88 5.66
C PRO A 224 23.24 -8.55 6.01
N ARG A 225 23.23 -7.63 5.09
CA ARG A 225 22.62 -6.31 5.21
C ARG A 225 22.12 -5.84 3.85
N SER A 226 21.07 -5.02 3.89
CA SER A 226 20.50 -4.37 2.72
C SER A 226 20.09 -2.96 3.08
N HIS A 227 20.29 -2.03 2.17
CA HIS A 227 19.94 -0.62 2.35
C HIS A 227 19.07 -0.16 1.20
N LEU A 228 17.88 0.33 1.51
CA LEU A 228 16.92 0.87 0.56
C LEU A 228 16.71 2.36 0.82
N PHE A 229 16.70 3.13 -0.25
CA PHE A 229 16.40 4.56 -0.22
C PHE A 229 15.31 4.82 -1.24
N TRP A 230 14.22 5.48 -0.84
CA TRP A 230 13.18 5.87 -1.79
C TRP A 230 12.53 7.19 -1.40
N GLY A 231 11.84 7.78 -2.35
CA GLY A 231 11.00 8.94 -2.13
C GLY A 231 9.70 8.83 -2.90
N GLU A 232 8.66 9.45 -2.38
CA GLU A 232 7.36 9.54 -3.00
C GLU A 232 6.87 10.99 -3.06
N ALA A 233 6.29 11.35 -4.20
CA ALA A 233 5.48 12.53 -4.36
C ALA A 233 4.08 12.09 -4.79
N TYR A 234 3.07 12.36 -3.98
CA TYR A 234 1.68 12.01 -4.24
C TYR A 234 0.79 13.24 -4.16
N LEU A 235 -0.08 13.40 -5.14
CA LEU A 235 -1.12 14.40 -5.13
C LEU A 235 -2.44 13.77 -5.59
N ALA A 236 -3.49 13.90 -4.79
CA ALA A 236 -4.87 13.62 -5.21
C ALA A 236 -5.71 14.88 -5.01
N TYR A 237 -6.51 15.21 -6.00
CA TYR A 237 -7.38 16.38 -5.97
C TYR A 237 -8.73 16.13 -6.63
N LYS A 238 -9.79 16.56 -5.98
CA LYS A 238 -11.16 16.51 -6.51
C LYS A 238 -11.61 17.90 -6.94
N LEU A 239 -12.04 18.03 -8.20
CA LEU A 239 -12.57 19.26 -8.77
C LEU A 239 -13.95 19.57 -8.19
N PRO A 240 -14.13 20.65 -7.41
CA PRO A 240 -15.35 20.86 -6.61
C PRO A 240 -16.63 20.97 -7.45
N LYS A 241 -16.54 21.57 -8.65
CA LYS A 241 -17.72 21.82 -9.52
C LYS A 241 -18.11 20.62 -10.38
N LEU A 242 -17.13 19.81 -10.80
CA LEU A 242 -17.35 18.72 -11.72
C LEU A 242 -17.44 17.37 -11.00
N GLY A 243 -16.97 17.30 -9.76
CA GLY A 243 -16.84 16.05 -9.03
C GLY A 243 -15.74 15.11 -9.56
N HIS A 244 -15.07 15.48 -10.66
CA HIS A 244 -13.95 14.72 -11.21
C HIS A 244 -12.77 14.76 -10.24
N SER A 245 -12.00 13.71 -10.19
CA SER A 245 -10.75 13.69 -9.42
C SER A 245 -9.58 13.18 -10.26
N PHE A 246 -8.40 13.62 -9.90
CA PHE A 246 -7.17 13.09 -10.44
C PHE A 246 -6.18 12.82 -9.31
N SER A 247 -5.31 11.85 -9.53
CA SER A 247 -4.14 11.65 -8.69
C SER A 247 -2.91 11.39 -9.54
N ILE A 248 -1.78 11.84 -9.04
CA ILE A 248 -0.45 11.58 -9.61
C ILE A 248 0.40 11.03 -8.48
N ASN A 249 1.13 9.98 -8.78
CA ASN A 249 2.13 9.37 -7.91
C ASN A 249 3.46 9.26 -8.65
N ILE A 250 4.53 9.72 -8.01
CA ILE A 250 5.91 9.55 -8.48
C ILE A 250 6.66 8.90 -7.33
N THR A 251 7.18 7.70 -7.55
CA THR A 251 8.00 7.00 -6.57
C THR A 251 9.31 6.59 -7.23
N ALA A 252 10.42 6.87 -6.58
CA ALA A 252 11.73 6.45 -7.07
C ALA A 252 12.56 5.90 -5.93
N GLY A 253 13.38 4.88 -6.22
CA GLY A 253 14.22 4.25 -5.20
C GLY A 253 15.50 3.66 -5.76
N THR A 254 16.45 3.45 -4.86
CA THR A 254 17.72 2.76 -5.10
C THR A 254 18.07 1.90 -3.90
N SER A 255 18.73 0.79 -4.14
CA SER A 255 19.21 -0.11 -3.10
C SER A 255 20.72 -0.33 -3.18
N ILE A 256 21.29 -0.73 -2.06
CA ILE A 256 22.68 -1.15 -1.92
C ILE A 256 22.67 -2.50 -1.20
N GLU A 257 23.39 -3.48 -1.74
CA GLU A 257 23.46 -4.85 -1.21
C GLU A 257 22.08 -5.52 -1.08
N ALA A 258 21.13 -5.17 -1.96
CA ALA A 258 19.83 -5.83 -2.00
C ALA A 258 19.95 -7.24 -2.62
N ASP A 259 19.17 -8.16 -2.10
CA ASP A 259 19.00 -9.51 -2.64
C ASP A 259 17.54 -9.77 -3.01
N ARG A 260 17.19 -11.01 -3.35
CA ARG A 260 15.83 -11.40 -3.75
C ARG A 260 14.76 -11.13 -2.70
N LEU A 261 15.12 -11.14 -1.41
CA LEU A 261 14.19 -10.96 -0.31
C LEU A 261 13.96 -9.48 0.04
N SER A 262 14.94 -8.63 -0.28
CA SER A 262 14.92 -7.20 0.09
C SER A 262 14.78 -6.23 -1.09
N ALA A 263 14.96 -6.67 -2.34
CA ALA A 263 14.85 -5.81 -3.52
C ALA A 263 13.46 -5.18 -3.67
N PHE A 264 13.39 -4.01 -4.30
CA PHE A 264 12.12 -3.41 -4.69
C PHE A 264 11.38 -4.31 -5.69
N ARG A 265 10.08 -4.49 -5.49
CA ARG A 265 9.24 -5.33 -6.35
C ARG A 265 8.02 -4.56 -6.85
N LEU A 266 7.96 -4.37 -8.18
CA LEU A 266 6.89 -3.62 -8.84
C LEU A 266 5.94 -4.56 -9.56
N GLY A 267 4.68 -4.16 -9.68
CA GLY A 267 3.67 -4.87 -10.49
C GLY A 267 2.34 -5.07 -9.77
N GLY A 268 1.34 -5.45 -10.55
CA GLY A 268 -0.04 -5.66 -10.12
C GLY A 268 -0.77 -4.37 -9.71
N PHE A 269 -2.02 -4.52 -9.29
CA PHE A 269 -2.83 -3.41 -8.79
C PHE A 269 -3.53 -3.80 -7.49
N LEU A 270 -2.82 -3.62 -6.37
CA LEU A 270 -3.33 -3.84 -5.01
C LEU A 270 -2.99 -2.63 -4.13
N PRO A 271 -3.71 -1.52 -4.25
CA PRO A 271 -3.30 -0.20 -3.75
C PRO A 271 -3.19 -0.07 -2.23
N LEU A 272 -3.74 -0.99 -1.45
CA LEU A 272 -3.72 -0.93 0.02
C LEU A 272 -2.99 -2.12 0.66
N VAL A 273 -2.31 -2.94 -0.14
CA VAL A 273 -1.53 -4.07 0.36
C VAL A 273 -0.25 -3.62 1.09
N ALA A 274 0.24 -2.43 0.77
CA ALA A 274 1.39 -1.81 1.38
C ALA A 274 1.17 -0.30 1.53
N GLU A 275 1.96 0.34 2.37
CA GLU A 275 1.93 1.80 2.54
C GLU A 275 2.34 2.53 1.25
N TYR A 276 3.34 1.99 0.54
CA TYR A 276 3.84 2.51 -0.75
C TYR A 276 3.73 1.41 -1.83
N PRO A 277 2.55 1.21 -2.42
CA PRO A 277 2.36 0.18 -3.42
C PRO A 277 3.00 0.59 -4.75
N LEU A 278 3.91 -0.24 -5.26
CA LEU A 278 4.58 -0.03 -6.55
C LEU A 278 3.74 -0.66 -7.67
N SER A 279 2.55 -0.11 -7.90
CA SER A 279 1.54 -0.68 -8.77
C SER A 279 1.80 -0.42 -10.25
N LEU A 280 1.67 -1.46 -11.07
CA LEU A 280 1.77 -1.40 -12.53
C LEU A 280 0.67 -2.26 -13.15
N PRO A 281 -0.37 -1.65 -13.79
CA PRO A 281 -1.51 -2.38 -14.34
C PRO A 281 -1.10 -3.41 -15.40
N GLY A 282 -1.75 -4.58 -15.40
CA GLY A 282 -1.50 -5.66 -16.35
C GLY A 282 -0.32 -6.58 -16.02
N TYR A 283 0.50 -6.22 -15.04
CA TYR A 283 1.60 -7.05 -14.55
C TYR A 283 1.14 -7.98 -13.42
N TYR A 284 1.86 -9.06 -13.16
CA TYR A 284 1.68 -9.83 -11.94
C TYR A 284 2.04 -8.96 -10.73
N TYR A 285 1.41 -9.23 -9.61
CA TYR A 285 1.81 -8.59 -8.37
C TYR A 285 3.28 -8.92 -8.05
N GLN A 286 4.09 -7.88 -7.83
CA GLN A 286 5.53 -8.01 -7.56
C GLN A 286 6.34 -8.69 -8.68
N GLU A 287 5.99 -8.48 -9.93
CA GLU A 287 6.64 -9.12 -11.08
C GLU A 287 8.09 -8.68 -11.33
N LEU A 288 8.35 -7.39 -11.17
CA LEU A 288 9.64 -6.79 -11.53
C LEU A 288 10.49 -6.58 -10.27
N SER A 289 11.62 -7.28 -10.17
CA SER A 289 12.58 -7.10 -9.08
C SER A 289 13.67 -6.11 -9.49
N ALA A 290 13.83 -5.03 -8.74
CA ALA A 290 14.67 -3.89 -9.09
C ALA A 290 15.69 -3.53 -8.00
N GLU A 291 16.91 -3.19 -8.41
CA GLU A 291 17.88 -2.47 -7.58
C GLU A 291 17.58 -0.98 -7.55
N ARG A 292 17.15 -0.43 -8.70
CA ARG A 292 16.74 0.97 -8.84
C ARG A 292 15.49 1.04 -9.69
N PHE A 293 14.65 2.01 -9.39
CA PHE A 293 13.46 2.25 -10.19
C PHE A 293 13.00 3.70 -10.12
N ALA A 294 12.23 4.10 -11.12
CA ALA A 294 11.37 5.27 -11.09
C ALA A 294 10.00 4.89 -11.64
N LEU A 295 8.95 5.12 -10.87
CA LEU A 295 7.56 4.82 -11.21
C LEU A 295 6.75 6.10 -11.22
N LEU A 296 6.07 6.37 -12.33
CA LEU A 296 5.09 7.44 -12.47
C LEU A 296 3.72 6.82 -12.70
N GLY A 297 2.76 7.16 -11.87
CA GLY A 297 1.36 6.77 -12.00
C GLY A 297 0.44 7.97 -12.09
N ALA A 298 -0.62 7.89 -12.87
CA ALA A 298 -1.67 8.88 -12.95
C ALA A 298 -3.03 8.20 -13.04
N THR A 299 -4.01 8.72 -12.28
CA THR A 299 -5.37 8.21 -12.30
C THR A 299 -6.34 9.37 -12.47
N TYR A 300 -7.31 9.21 -13.35
CA TYR A 300 -8.39 10.15 -13.56
C TYR A 300 -9.74 9.48 -13.33
N THR A 301 -10.60 10.13 -12.58
CA THR A 301 -11.90 9.59 -12.16
C THR A 301 -13.01 10.54 -12.51
N VAL A 302 -14.08 9.99 -13.10
CA VAL A 302 -15.27 10.71 -13.57
C VAL A 302 -16.50 10.13 -12.88
N PRO A 303 -17.32 10.94 -12.17
CA PRO A 303 -18.59 10.48 -11.64
C PRO A 303 -19.60 10.26 -12.79
N LEU A 304 -20.36 9.18 -12.71
CA LEU A 304 -21.42 8.84 -13.68
C LEU A 304 -22.80 9.34 -13.24
N ASP A 305 -22.95 9.66 -11.97
CA ASP A 305 -24.21 10.16 -11.38
C ASP A 305 -23.98 11.42 -10.57
N SER A 306 -25.06 12.19 -10.34
CA SER A 306 -25.01 13.46 -9.60
C SER A 306 -24.55 13.35 -8.15
N HIS A 307 -24.67 12.17 -7.56
CA HIS A 307 -24.24 11.89 -6.18
C HIS A 307 -22.81 11.29 -6.12
N ALA A 308 -22.17 11.11 -7.27
CA ALA A 308 -20.85 10.47 -7.38
C ALA A 308 -20.77 9.09 -6.70
N ARG A 309 -21.87 8.34 -6.71
CA ARG A 309 -21.90 6.96 -6.20
C ARG A 309 -21.21 6.02 -7.19
N TRP A 310 -21.51 6.16 -8.48
CA TRP A 310 -20.87 5.42 -9.55
C TRP A 310 -19.83 6.29 -10.24
N ASN A 311 -18.65 5.72 -10.42
CA ASN A 311 -17.53 6.42 -11.03
C ASN A 311 -16.80 5.50 -12.00
N VAL A 312 -16.24 6.08 -13.04
CA VAL A 312 -15.27 5.43 -13.93
C VAL A 312 -13.91 6.00 -13.65
N THR A 313 -12.91 5.15 -13.62
CA THR A 313 -11.51 5.53 -13.45
C THR A 313 -10.67 5.02 -14.60
N VAL A 314 -9.68 5.81 -15.00
CA VAL A 314 -8.63 5.42 -15.95
C VAL A 314 -7.30 5.66 -15.28
N THR A 315 -6.44 4.66 -15.35
CA THR A 315 -5.10 4.69 -14.75
C THR A 315 -4.05 4.43 -15.82
N ALA A 316 -2.95 5.16 -15.78
CA ALA A 316 -1.76 4.88 -16.55
C ALA A 316 -0.55 4.90 -15.62
N ALA A 317 0.36 3.97 -15.80
CA ALA A 317 1.61 3.94 -15.06
C ALA A 317 2.76 3.54 -15.97
N THR A 318 3.94 4.12 -15.71
CA THR A 318 5.18 3.74 -16.37
C THR A 318 6.31 3.65 -15.34
N ALA A 319 7.14 2.63 -15.49
CA ALA A 319 8.29 2.38 -14.64
C ALA A 319 9.56 2.27 -15.48
N PHE A 320 10.63 2.85 -14.99
CA PHE A 320 12.00 2.57 -15.46
C PHE A 320 12.68 1.74 -14.40
N VAL A 321 13.24 0.59 -14.79
CA VAL A 321 13.74 -0.43 -13.89
C VAL A 321 15.18 -0.79 -14.24
N ASP A 322 16.07 -0.64 -13.26
CA ASP A 322 17.39 -1.26 -13.25
C ASP A 322 17.25 -2.54 -12.41
N TYR A 323 17.35 -3.68 -13.08
CA TYR A 323 16.95 -4.95 -12.48
C TYR A 323 17.95 -5.46 -11.45
N LEU A 324 17.42 -6.17 -10.46
CA LEU A 324 18.23 -7.08 -9.67
C LEU A 324 18.83 -8.14 -10.58
N SER A 325 20.11 -8.49 -10.38
CA SER A 325 20.80 -9.48 -11.19
C SER A 325 20.05 -10.81 -11.27
N GLY A 326 19.85 -11.30 -12.50
CA GLY A 326 19.10 -12.51 -12.81
C GLY A 326 17.60 -12.32 -13.03
N PHE A 327 17.11 -11.07 -13.00
CA PHE A 327 15.70 -10.72 -13.26
C PHE A 327 15.52 -9.88 -14.53
N GLU A 328 16.55 -9.71 -15.31
CA GLU A 328 16.56 -8.88 -16.51
C GLU A 328 15.46 -9.30 -17.49
N GLN A 329 14.72 -8.32 -17.98
CA GLN A 329 13.71 -8.49 -19.03
C GLN A 329 14.12 -7.71 -20.28
N PRO A 330 13.54 -8.01 -21.45
CA PRO A 330 13.77 -7.23 -22.65
C PRO A 330 13.25 -5.77 -22.49
N GLY A 331 14.19 -4.84 -22.24
CA GLY A 331 13.91 -3.43 -22.00
C GLY A 331 13.84 -3.08 -20.51
N GLN A 332 14.06 -1.80 -20.23
CA GLN A 332 14.05 -1.23 -18.89
C GLN A 332 12.79 -0.38 -18.62
N SER A 333 12.02 -0.08 -19.66
CA SER A 333 10.77 0.67 -19.57
C SER A 333 9.58 -0.26 -19.59
N HIS A 334 8.69 -0.08 -18.63
CA HIS A 334 7.49 -0.87 -18.43
C HIS A 334 6.30 0.05 -18.26
N SER A 335 5.28 -0.15 -19.10
CA SER A 335 4.08 0.69 -19.07
C SER A 335 2.83 -0.18 -18.96
N GLY A 336 1.84 0.34 -18.26
CA GLY A 336 0.53 -0.27 -18.14
C GLY A 336 -0.57 0.77 -18.09
N VAL A 337 -1.72 0.40 -18.60
CA VAL A 337 -2.94 1.20 -18.56
C VAL A 337 -4.07 0.39 -17.94
N GLY A 338 -4.99 1.05 -17.29
CA GLY A 338 -6.13 0.40 -16.68
C GLY A 338 -7.38 1.25 -16.77
N ALA A 339 -8.52 0.59 -16.67
CA ALA A 339 -9.82 1.24 -16.55
C ALA A 339 -10.68 0.45 -15.56
N GLY A 340 -11.45 1.16 -14.74
CA GLY A 340 -12.29 0.51 -13.75
C GLY A 340 -13.59 1.27 -13.51
N VAL A 341 -14.52 0.55 -12.91
CA VAL A 341 -15.75 1.13 -12.38
C VAL A 341 -15.76 0.92 -10.89
N PHE A 342 -16.06 1.98 -10.15
CA PHE A 342 -16.22 1.84 -8.72
C PHE A 342 -17.53 2.46 -8.21
N TYR A 343 -18.05 1.82 -7.20
CA TYR A 343 -19.22 2.26 -6.46
C TYR A 343 -18.79 2.72 -5.06
N THR A 344 -19.30 3.86 -4.63
CA THR A 344 -19.08 4.40 -3.29
C THR A 344 -20.42 4.72 -2.63
N SER A 345 -20.64 4.17 -1.46
CA SER A 345 -21.74 4.55 -0.55
C SER A 345 -21.16 5.03 0.77
N ARG A 346 -22.03 5.29 1.73
CA ARG A 346 -21.60 5.64 3.09
C ARG A 346 -20.81 4.52 3.78
N THR A 347 -21.11 3.25 3.44
CA THR A 347 -20.56 2.07 4.10
C THR A 347 -19.66 1.23 3.21
N TRP A 348 -19.88 1.29 1.89
CA TRP A 348 -19.20 0.43 0.92
C TRP A 348 -18.43 1.21 -0.12
N ARG A 349 -17.26 0.70 -0.47
CA ARG A 349 -16.49 1.10 -1.64
C ARG A 349 -16.09 -0.17 -2.37
N VAL A 350 -16.51 -0.32 -3.60
CA VAL A 350 -16.24 -1.49 -4.44
C VAL A 350 -15.68 -1.01 -5.76
N MET A 351 -14.58 -1.58 -6.20
CA MET A 351 -13.99 -1.32 -7.51
C MET A 351 -13.74 -2.62 -8.24
N VAL A 352 -14.10 -2.66 -9.52
CA VAL A 352 -13.64 -3.65 -10.48
C VAL A 352 -12.83 -2.92 -11.51
N ASP A 353 -11.61 -3.36 -11.74
CA ASP A 353 -10.70 -2.77 -12.71
C ASP A 353 -10.17 -3.83 -13.68
N TYR A 354 -9.81 -3.35 -14.85
CA TYR A 354 -9.11 -4.09 -15.89
C TYR A 354 -7.80 -3.37 -16.17
N GLY A 355 -6.72 -4.12 -16.29
CA GLY A 355 -5.39 -3.62 -16.60
C GLY A 355 -4.79 -4.27 -17.84
N TYR A 356 -4.03 -3.49 -18.60
CA TYR A 356 -3.24 -3.96 -19.73
C TYR A 356 -1.78 -3.50 -19.57
N GLY A 357 -0.87 -4.44 -19.39
CA GLY A 357 0.57 -4.21 -19.33
C GLY A 357 1.17 -4.21 -20.73
N ILE A 358 1.48 -3.04 -21.25
CA ILE A 358 1.92 -2.85 -22.65
C ILE A 358 3.23 -3.60 -22.91
N ASP A 359 4.17 -3.52 -21.97
CA ASP A 359 5.50 -4.11 -22.10
C ASP A 359 5.66 -5.41 -21.28
N ALA A 360 4.58 -5.88 -20.63
CA ALA A 360 4.61 -7.11 -19.85
C ALA A 360 5.00 -8.30 -20.73
N VAL A 361 6.01 -9.05 -20.31
CA VAL A 361 6.50 -10.22 -21.06
C VAL A 361 5.71 -11.45 -20.65
N ARG A 362 5.24 -12.21 -21.64
CA ARG A 362 4.55 -13.50 -21.45
C ARG A 362 5.05 -14.51 -22.47
N SER A 363 4.74 -15.78 -22.30
CA SER A 363 5.15 -16.85 -23.23
C SER A 363 4.74 -16.63 -24.70
N GLY A 364 3.68 -15.84 -24.92
CA GLY A 364 3.18 -15.52 -26.27
C GLY A 364 3.73 -14.21 -26.86
N GLY A 365 4.56 -13.46 -26.14
CA GLY A 365 5.07 -12.16 -26.57
C GLY A 365 4.95 -11.07 -25.53
N ARG A 366 4.80 -9.82 -25.99
CA ARG A 366 4.54 -8.65 -25.12
C ARG A 366 3.04 -8.36 -25.04
N GLY A 367 2.63 -7.83 -23.92
CA GLY A 367 1.25 -7.50 -23.60
C GLY A 367 0.63 -8.53 -22.66
N ALA A 368 -0.05 -8.05 -21.61
CA ALA A 368 -0.75 -8.92 -20.67
C ALA A 368 -1.96 -8.21 -20.08
N HIS A 369 -2.98 -8.99 -19.79
CA HIS A 369 -4.24 -8.51 -19.27
C HIS A 369 -4.42 -8.93 -17.82
N SER A 370 -5.03 -8.06 -17.01
CA SER A 370 -5.38 -8.38 -15.61
C SER A 370 -6.76 -7.85 -15.26
N ILE A 371 -7.35 -8.45 -14.23
CA ILE A 371 -8.57 -7.98 -13.60
C ILE A 371 -8.32 -7.81 -12.12
N GLY A 372 -8.85 -6.75 -11.52
CA GLY A 372 -8.78 -6.47 -10.09
C GLY A 372 -10.16 -6.32 -9.48
N LEU A 373 -10.26 -6.70 -8.21
CA LEU A 373 -11.41 -6.46 -7.35
C LEU A 373 -10.92 -5.85 -6.04
N LEU A 374 -11.45 -4.70 -5.68
CA LEU A 374 -11.20 -4.05 -4.41
C LEU A 374 -12.51 -3.78 -3.71
N LEU A 375 -12.57 -4.14 -2.44
CA LEU A 375 -13.73 -3.95 -1.58
C LEU A 375 -13.28 -3.33 -0.26
N GLN A 376 -13.96 -2.28 0.18
CA GLN A 376 -13.85 -1.73 1.52
C GLN A 376 -15.23 -1.62 2.15
N LEU A 377 -15.36 -2.09 3.38
CA LEU A 377 -16.53 -1.92 4.23
C LEU A 377 -16.13 -1.05 5.44
N ASP A 378 -16.71 0.12 5.55
CA ASP A 378 -16.52 1.03 6.69
C ASP A 378 -17.51 0.63 7.81
N LEU A 379 -17.00 0.09 8.91
CA LEU A 379 -17.81 -0.54 9.95
C LEU A 379 -18.50 0.44 10.89
N GLU A 380 -17.97 1.63 11.14
CA GLU A 380 -18.62 2.62 12.00
C GLU A 380 -19.97 3.10 11.45
N PRO A 381 -20.04 3.59 10.19
CA PRO A 381 -21.33 3.92 9.59
C PRO A 381 -22.27 2.72 9.47
N ALA A 382 -21.72 1.52 9.23
CA ALA A 382 -22.53 0.29 9.17
C ALA A 382 -23.17 -0.04 10.51
N ARG A 383 -22.43 0.07 11.62
CA ARG A 383 -22.98 -0.13 12.98
C ARG A 383 -24.04 0.92 13.31
N GLU A 384 -23.80 2.20 13.05
CA GLU A 384 -24.80 3.23 13.26
C GLU A 384 -26.10 2.96 12.50
N ALA A 385 -26.00 2.55 11.24
CA ALA A 385 -27.15 2.19 10.42
C ALA A 385 -27.90 0.97 10.98
N PHE A 386 -27.16 -0.01 11.51
CA PHE A 386 -27.74 -1.21 12.13
C PHE A 386 -28.46 -0.92 13.45
N PHE A 387 -27.84 -0.13 14.35
CA PHE A 387 -28.41 0.16 15.66
C PHE A 387 -29.51 1.24 15.64
N LYS A 388 -29.54 2.13 14.66
CA LYS A 388 -30.62 3.12 14.48
C LYS A 388 -31.84 2.52 13.76
N ALA A 389 -31.75 1.29 13.24
CA ALA A 389 -32.89 0.61 12.66
C ALA A 389 -33.80 0.07 13.78
N GLU A 390 -35.02 0.56 13.91
CA GLU A 390 -36.07 -0.15 14.68
C GLU A 390 -36.20 -1.59 14.16
N PRO A 391 -36.52 -2.58 15.03
CA PRO A 391 -36.50 -3.99 14.66
C PRO A 391 -37.56 -4.32 13.61
N PRO A 392 -37.23 -4.44 12.35
CA PRO A 392 -38.09 -4.97 11.32
C PRO A 392 -37.57 -6.31 10.84
N GLY A 393 -38.40 -7.06 10.12
CA GLY A 393 -38.08 -8.38 9.63
C GLY A 393 -36.66 -8.52 9.06
N ARG A 394 -36.05 -9.63 9.33
CA ARG A 394 -34.60 -9.98 9.16
C ARG A 394 -33.89 -9.49 7.88
N TRP A 395 -34.59 -9.18 6.82
CA TRP A 395 -34.02 -8.80 5.51
C TRP A 395 -33.79 -7.30 5.33
N ARG A 396 -34.67 -6.45 5.88
CA ARG A 396 -34.51 -4.98 5.73
C ARG A 396 -33.30 -4.40 6.46
N GLY A 397 -32.80 -5.08 7.48
CA GLY A 397 -31.57 -4.69 8.16
C GLY A 397 -30.32 -4.89 7.28
N LEU A 398 -30.28 -5.98 6.55
CA LEU A 398 -29.16 -6.28 5.64
C LEU A 398 -29.12 -5.32 4.43
N GLU A 399 -30.28 -5.02 3.87
CA GLU A 399 -30.41 -4.04 2.77
C GLU A 399 -29.94 -2.63 3.16
N ARG A 400 -30.22 -2.19 4.40
CA ARG A 400 -29.73 -0.90 4.91
C ARG A 400 -28.23 -0.88 5.18
N VAL A 401 -27.68 -1.98 5.69
CA VAL A 401 -26.23 -2.10 5.92
C VAL A 401 -25.47 -2.14 4.59
N LEU A 402 -26.01 -2.83 3.60
CA LEU A 402 -25.40 -2.94 2.28
C LEU A 402 -25.59 -1.69 1.41
N GLY A 403 -26.56 -0.84 1.75
CA GLY A 403 -26.88 0.36 0.98
C GLY A 403 -27.35 0.07 -0.46
N VAL A 404 -27.79 -1.16 -0.71
CA VAL A 404 -28.09 -1.64 -2.07
C VAL A 404 -29.44 -1.15 -2.59
N PHE A 405 -30.38 -0.76 -1.69
CA PHE A 405 -31.74 -0.37 -2.03
C PHE A 405 -32.27 0.79 -1.15
N GLY A 406 -31.54 1.87 -1.06
CA GLY A 406 -32.01 3.02 -0.32
C GLY A 406 -31.83 4.32 -1.10
N ASP A 407 -32.94 5.04 -1.29
CA ASP A 407 -33.16 6.28 -2.05
C ASP A 407 -32.02 7.28 -2.17
#